data_f49ce996d26587c5e34a70a2256a038b
#
_entry.id   f49ce996d26587c5e34a70a2256a038b
#
_cell.length_a   1.000
_cell.length_b   1.000
_cell.length_c   1.000
_cell.angle_alpha   90.00
_cell.angle_beta   90.00
_cell.angle_gamma   90.00
#
_symmetry.space_group_name_H-M   'P 1'
#
loop_
_entity.id
_entity.type
_entity.pdbx_description
1 polymer ?
#
loop_
_entity_poly.entity_id
_entity_poly.type
_entity_poly.pdbx_seq_one_letter_code
_entity_poly.pdbx_strand_id
1 'polypeptide(L)'
;MTKNRILILCLLAGFGMVRRVQAQALDGQQREALIQRAAAFRKQENYGMAIQQLDSILSKNPADAGIILFRGDLQLQNREFKKAVASYQQLIKLNHELTIARINLSYALFMDHHPAKALVYAAEAYARNSSNTNATVNYFNALLWNSRTTDAARFLATVSKSLSPAQRLVLNARLYTTSGNYTKGLANYDSLVRAFPDKNYVKEYAEVLLGKKEIARSETIMKTHDTLFTASEYGAYSQKLRATRMQNAGAEFVLFSDVAKNTRLESSIWYQQGEGRRFRFRYSAGVSTITSAENTRTSAQFGHITVNERFGLAWSGQSDVHLQVIKPEGKDAFSGITGRQTIQYQPNDRRMIGLVYNSEILNYTARLLGSNVRSHNLGYVTHILLSGRTGIFSQGSAGVLTDQNQRYLFFGSLYHLLRTEPTVKVGLNFSALHFSNPAITAYFSPDRYLSTELFADYSTALPHLARHYFQLQAAGGAQQIERLAWEPAFRLQAELGYRSSHFETGLKYQTSNVASSAGTGYKFNWFTYRLLWKW
;
A
#
# COMPACT_ATOMS: atom_id res chain seq x y z
N MET A 1 55.93 -10.33 -46.46
CA MET A 1 56.02 -11.69 -47.06
C MET A 1 54.63 -12.30 -46.96
N THR A 2 53.90 -12.24 -47.99
CA THR A 2 53.56 -13.22 -49.01
C THR A 2 52.57 -14.31 -48.54
N LYS A 3 51.37 -14.21 -49.14
CA LYS A 3 50.67 -15.19 -49.97
C LYS A 3 49.76 -16.17 -49.19
N ASN A 4 48.60 -16.61 -49.60
CA ASN A 4 47.76 -16.51 -50.82
C ASN A 4 46.36 -17.00 -50.42
N ARG A 5 45.34 -16.34 -50.88
CA ARG A 5 44.23 -16.76 -51.71
C ARG A 5 44.10 -18.28 -51.97
N ILE A 6 42.92 -18.85 -51.68
CA ILE A 6 42.16 -19.65 -52.67
C ILE A 6 40.66 -19.53 -52.35
N LEU A 7 39.95 -19.05 -53.33
CA LEU A 7 38.53 -18.96 -53.52
C LEU A 7 38.05 -20.32 -54.06
N ILE A 8 37.06 -20.96 -53.41
CA ILE A 8 36.29 -22.00 -54.07
C ILE A 8 34.81 -21.66 -53.97
N LEU A 9 34.29 -21.19 -55.08
CA LEU A 9 32.89 -21.11 -55.44
C LEU A 9 32.36 -22.53 -55.61
N CYS A 10 31.41 -22.96 -54.79
CA CYS A 10 30.52 -24.06 -55.14
C CYS A 10 29.08 -23.55 -55.12
N LEU A 11 28.62 -23.19 -56.29
CA LEU A 11 27.21 -23.09 -56.66
C LEU A 11 26.59 -24.49 -56.54
N LEU A 12 25.75 -24.68 -55.52
CA LEU A 12 24.74 -25.74 -55.55
C LEU A 12 23.39 -25.07 -55.39
N ALA A 13 22.69 -24.96 -56.50
CA ALA A 13 21.29 -24.66 -56.60
C ALA A 13 20.49 -25.75 -55.85
N GLY A 14 20.24 -25.53 -54.56
CA GLY A 14 19.25 -26.28 -53.82
C GLY A 14 17.92 -25.56 -53.93
N PHE A 15 17.04 -26.02 -54.79
CA PHE A 15 15.63 -25.73 -54.80
C PHE A 15 15.06 -26.13 -53.43
N GLY A 16 15.16 -25.25 -52.45
CA GLY A 16 14.41 -25.34 -51.24
C GLY A 16 12.96 -24.99 -51.55
N MET A 17 12.14 -25.99 -51.85
CA MET A 17 10.69 -25.84 -51.73
C MET A 17 10.39 -25.36 -50.31
N VAL A 18 10.22 -24.06 -50.15
CA VAL A 18 9.47 -23.52 -49.04
C VAL A 18 8.05 -24.03 -49.24
N ARG A 19 7.75 -25.18 -48.66
CA ARG A 19 6.37 -25.57 -48.39
C ARG A 19 5.81 -24.45 -47.54
N ARG A 20 5.09 -23.53 -48.16
CA ARG A 20 4.06 -22.76 -47.46
C ARG A 20 3.12 -23.82 -46.88
N VAL A 21 3.29 -24.13 -45.62
CA VAL A 21 2.25 -24.79 -44.86
C VAL A 21 1.09 -23.82 -44.90
N GLN A 22 0.19 -23.96 -45.86
CA GLN A 22 -1.11 -23.36 -45.80
C GLN A 22 -1.70 -23.85 -44.48
N ALA A 23 -1.76 -22.96 -43.49
CA ALA A 23 -2.44 -23.23 -42.25
C ALA A 23 -3.90 -23.55 -42.64
N GLN A 24 -4.24 -24.85 -42.63
CA GLN A 24 -5.61 -25.27 -42.88
C GLN A 24 -6.51 -24.46 -41.96
N ALA A 25 -7.45 -23.71 -42.54
CA ALA A 25 -8.46 -23.03 -41.78
C ALA A 25 -9.17 -24.08 -40.92
N LEU A 26 -9.40 -23.76 -39.64
CA LEU A 26 -10.19 -24.62 -38.78
C LEU A 26 -11.58 -24.80 -39.42
N ASP A 27 -12.03 -26.04 -39.51
CA ASP A 27 -13.40 -26.36 -39.86
C ASP A 27 -14.34 -25.65 -38.86
N GLY A 28 -15.50 -25.16 -39.32
CA GLY A 28 -16.46 -24.47 -38.51
C GLY A 28 -16.89 -25.24 -37.25
N GLN A 29 -17.02 -26.58 -37.38
CA GLN A 29 -17.32 -27.45 -36.24
C GLN A 29 -16.18 -27.49 -35.21
N GLN A 30 -14.92 -27.57 -35.67
CA GLN A 30 -13.74 -27.56 -34.79
C GLN A 30 -13.62 -26.23 -34.06
N ARG A 31 -13.85 -25.10 -34.76
CA ARG A 31 -13.81 -23.77 -34.16
C ARG A 31 -14.88 -23.65 -33.07
N GLU A 32 -16.12 -24.06 -33.36
CA GLU A 32 -17.21 -24.01 -32.39
C GLU A 32 -16.92 -24.91 -31.18
N ALA A 33 -16.43 -26.12 -31.39
CA ALA A 33 -16.04 -27.02 -30.29
C ALA A 33 -14.98 -26.40 -29.36
N LEU A 34 -14.00 -25.67 -29.90
CA LEU A 34 -12.98 -24.98 -29.10
C LEU A 34 -13.60 -23.81 -28.30
N ILE A 35 -14.55 -23.06 -28.89
CA ILE A 35 -15.27 -22.00 -28.19
C ILE A 35 -16.09 -22.58 -27.03
N GLN A 36 -16.82 -23.67 -27.26
CA GLN A 36 -17.62 -24.33 -26.23
C GLN A 36 -16.74 -24.86 -25.07
N ARG A 37 -15.58 -25.44 -25.39
CA ARG A 37 -14.60 -25.86 -24.37
C ARG A 37 -14.07 -24.66 -23.58
N ALA A 38 -13.73 -23.56 -24.25
CA ALA A 38 -13.29 -22.34 -23.57
C ALA A 38 -14.37 -21.80 -22.64
N ALA A 39 -15.64 -21.79 -23.09
CA ALA A 39 -16.76 -21.38 -22.25
C ALA A 39 -16.98 -22.31 -21.04
N ALA A 40 -16.81 -23.64 -21.23
CA ALA A 40 -16.89 -24.61 -20.15
C ALA A 40 -15.76 -24.40 -19.11
N PHE A 41 -14.51 -24.21 -19.56
CA PHE A 41 -13.41 -23.90 -18.66
C PHE A 41 -13.59 -22.56 -17.94
N ARG A 42 -14.12 -21.52 -18.63
CA ARG A 42 -14.48 -20.25 -17.99
C ARG A 42 -15.49 -20.45 -16.85
N LYS A 43 -16.51 -21.28 -17.05
CA LYS A 43 -17.52 -21.60 -16.03
C LYS A 43 -16.90 -22.30 -14.81
N GLN A 44 -15.84 -23.08 -15.03
CA GLN A 44 -15.05 -23.74 -13.97
C GLN A 44 -13.97 -22.84 -13.38
N GLU A 45 -13.92 -21.55 -13.76
CA GLU A 45 -12.88 -20.58 -13.38
C GLU A 45 -11.45 -21.01 -13.78
N ASN A 46 -11.33 -21.98 -14.70
CA ASN A 46 -10.04 -22.42 -15.26
C ASN A 46 -9.68 -21.55 -16.47
N TYR A 47 -9.38 -20.29 -16.21
CA TYR A 47 -9.13 -19.29 -17.25
C TYR A 47 -7.90 -19.62 -18.12
N GLY A 48 -6.87 -20.23 -17.55
CA GLY A 48 -5.68 -20.63 -18.30
C GLY A 48 -6.00 -21.64 -19.41
N MET A 49 -6.74 -22.69 -19.09
CA MET A 49 -7.19 -23.69 -20.09
C MET A 49 -8.15 -23.06 -21.11
N ALA A 50 -9.03 -22.16 -20.67
CA ALA A 50 -9.92 -21.44 -21.58
C ALA A 50 -9.12 -20.61 -22.61
N ILE A 51 -8.11 -19.85 -22.16
CA ILE A 51 -7.23 -19.06 -23.03
C ILE A 51 -6.51 -19.96 -24.06
N GLN A 52 -5.99 -21.12 -23.65
CA GLN A 52 -5.32 -22.06 -24.57
C GLN A 52 -6.23 -22.53 -25.71
N GLN A 53 -7.55 -22.76 -25.43
CA GLN A 53 -8.49 -23.12 -26.50
C GLN A 53 -8.63 -21.97 -27.51
N LEU A 54 -8.70 -20.73 -27.04
CA LEU A 54 -8.82 -19.56 -27.92
C LEU A 54 -7.53 -19.27 -28.69
N ASP A 55 -6.36 -19.48 -28.08
CA ASP A 55 -5.05 -19.35 -28.74
C ASP A 55 -4.90 -20.37 -29.89
N SER A 56 -5.48 -21.57 -29.75
CA SER A 56 -5.53 -22.56 -30.81
C SER A 56 -6.30 -22.05 -32.04
N ILE A 57 -7.41 -21.32 -31.83
CA ILE A 57 -8.16 -20.69 -32.93
C ILE A 57 -7.34 -19.54 -33.54
N LEU A 58 -6.76 -18.67 -32.70
CA LEU A 58 -5.99 -17.51 -33.14
C LEU A 58 -4.69 -17.88 -33.84
N SER A 59 -4.13 -19.08 -33.60
CA SER A 59 -2.98 -19.58 -34.34
C SER A 59 -3.31 -19.82 -35.82
N LYS A 60 -4.57 -20.09 -36.16
CA LYS A 60 -5.07 -20.30 -37.53
C LYS A 60 -5.71 -19.05 -38.13
N ASN A 61 -6.37 -18.26 -37.31
CA ASN A 61 -6.97 -16.96 -37.70
C ASN A 61 -6.61 -15.85 -36.70
N PRO A 62 -5.43 -15.21 -36.83
CA PRO A 62 -4.95 -14.20 -35.92
C PRO A 62 -5.80 -12.91 -35.87
N ALA A 63 -6.67 -12.71 -36.87
CA ALA A 63 -7.53 -11.53 -36.99
C ALA A 63 -8.98 -11.78 -36.58
N ASP A 64 -9.29 -12.91 -35.94
CA ASP A 64 -10.65 -13.21 -35.46
C ASP A 64 -11.02 -12.27 -34.29
N ALA A 65 -11.71 -11.20 -34.61
CA ALA A 65 -12.05 -10.14 -33.66
C ALA A 65 -12.87 -10.64 -32.47
N GLY A 66 -13.81 -11.56 -32.68
CA GLY A 66 -14.61 -12.17 -31.60
C GLY A 66 -13.79 -12.98 -30.62
N ILE A 67 -12.85 -13.77 -31.15
CA ILE A 67 -11.97 -14.58 -30.32
C ILE A 67 -10.94 -13.72 -29.59
N ILE A 68 -10.39 -12.67 -30.21
CA ILE A 68 -9.49 -11.71 -29.55
C ILE A 68 -10.20 -11.02 -28.39
N LEU A 69 -11.46 -10.59 -28.57
CA LEU A 69 -12.27 -9.99 -27.52
C LEU A 69 -12.46 -10.99 -26.36
N PHE A 70 -12.90 -12.20 -26.66
CA PHE A 70 -13.13 -13.23 -25.63
C PHE A 70 -11.84 -13.59 -24.88
N ARG A 71 -10.71 -13.71 -25.59
CA ARG A 71 -9.40 -13.92 -24.97
C ARG A 71 -9.02 -12.76 -24.02
N GLY A 72 -9.20 -11.52 -24.45
CA GLY A 72 -8.96 -10.34 -23.63
C GLY A 72 -9.78 -10.34 -22.35
N ASP A 73 -11.06 -10.73 -22.43
CA ASP A 73 -11.94 -10.85 -21.27
C ASP A 73 -11.50 -11.94 -20.29
N LEU A 74 -11.05 -13.11 -20.82
CA LEU A 74 -10.49 -14.17 -19.98
C LEU A 74 -9.18 -13.77 -19.32
N GLN A 75 -8.31 -13.05 -20.04
CA GLN A 75 -7.07 -12.50 -19.49
C GLN A 75 -7.32 -11.48 -18.36
N LEU A 76 -8.36 -10.63 -18.49
CA LEU A 76 -8.81 -9.77 -17.39
C LEU A 76 -9.27 -10.59 -16.17
N GLN A 77 -10.09 -11.63 -16.38
CA GLN A 77 -10.57 -12.49 -15.31
C GLN A 77 -9.42 -13.24 -14.64
N ASN A 78 -8.41 -13.66 -15.41
CA ASN A 78 -7.18 -14.31 -14.93
C ASN A 78 -6.15 -13.34 -14.33
N ARG A 79 -6.47 -12.04 -14.24
CA ARG A 79 -5.57 -10.96 -13.77
C ARG A 79 -4.29 -10.77 -14.61
N GLU A 80 -4.29 -11.24 -15.84
CA GLU A 80 -3.20 -11.05 -16.80
C GLU A 80 -3.36 -9.70 -17.54
N PHE A 81 -3.38 -8.59 -16.76
CA PHE A 81 -3.78 -7.28 -17.26
C PHE A 81 -2.97 -6.78 -18.46
N LYS A 82 -1.65 -6.98 -18.46
CA LYS A 82 -0.79 -6.61 -19.61
C LYS A 82 -1.16 -7.35 -20.89
N LYS A 83 -1.48 -8.65 -20.78
CA LYS A 83 -1.92 -9.43 -21.94
C LYS A 83 -3.30 -9.00 -22.42
N ALA A 84 -4.22 -8.70 -21.49
CA ALA A 84 -5.53 -8.14 -21.82
C ALA A 84 -5.40 -6.80 -22.57
N VAL A 85 -4.54 -5.90 -22.09
CA VAL A 85 -4.22 -4.64 -22.78
C VAL A 85 -3.76 -4.89 -24.21
N ALA A 86 -2.80 -5.83 -24.43
CA ALA A 86 -2.31 -6.17 -25.76
C ALA A 86 -3.43 -6.73 -26.67
N SER A 87 -4.30 -7.61 -26.15
CA SER A 87 -5.43 -8.16 -26.90
C SER A 87 -6.43 -7.08 -27.32
N TYR A 88 -6.81 -6.17 -26.44
CA TYR A 88 -7.73 -5.09 -26.81
C TYR A 88 -7.09 -4.04 -27.73
N GLN A 89 -5.79 -3.77 -27.61
CA GLN A 89 -5.06 -2.93 -28.57
C GLN A 89 -5.01 -3.56 -29.96
N GLN A 90 -4.78 -4.88 -30.05
CA GLN A 90 -4.86 -5.63 -31.31
C GLN A 90 -6.25 -5.51 -31.92
N LEU A 91 -7.31 -5.66 -31.10
CA LEU A 91 -8.69 -5.55 -31.55
C LEU A 91 -9.02 -4.16 -32.10
N ILE A 92 -8.54 -3.09 -31.46
CA ILE A 92 -8.72 -1.70 -31.95
C ILE A 92 -7.98 -1.47 -33.28
N LYS A 93 -6.80 -2.09 -33.48
CA LYS A 93 -6.07 -2.01 -34.74
C LYS A 93 -6.80 -2.70 -35.88
N LEU A 94 -7.51 -3.81 -35.60
CA LEU A 94 -8.31 -4.54 -36.59
C LEU A 94 -9.62 -3.85 -36.92
N ASN A 95 -10.24 -3.20 -35.92
CA ASN A 95 -11.50 -2.49 -36.08
C ASN A 95 -11.52 -1.25 -35.19
N HIS A 96 -11.26 -0.09 -35.83
CA HIS A 96 -11.19 1.21 -35.15
C HIS A 96 -12.51 1.67 -34.53
N GLU A 97 -13.67 1.14 -34.97
CA GLU A 97 -14.99 1.58 -34.53
C GLU A 97 -15.50 0.85 -33.28
N LEU A 98 -14.82 -0.22 -32.83
CA LEU A 98 -15.28 -1.02 -31.70
C LEU A 98 -15.22 -0.22 -30.38
N THR A 99 -16.35 0.32 -29.97
CA THR A 99 -16.53 1.00 -28.67
C THR A 99 -16.22 0.07 -27.48
N ILE A 100 -16.67 -1.18 -27.55
CA ILE A 100 -16.45 -2.17 -26.48
C ILE A 100 -14.97 -2.47 -26.23
N ALA A 101 -14.14 -2.50 -27.30
CA ALA A 101 -12.71 -2.71 -27.17
C ALA A 101 -12.04 -1.55 -26.41
N ARG A 102 -12.48 -0.31 -26.64
CA ARG A 102 -11.96 0.86 -25.90
C ARG A 102 -12.38 0.88 -24.45
N ILE A 103 -13.64 0.52 -24.16
CA ILE A 103 -14.15 0.39 -22.79
C ILE A 103 -13.31 -0.64 -22.02
N ASN A 104 -13.13 -1.84 -22.59
CA ASN A 104 -12.38 -2.92 -21.95
C ASN A 104 -10.89 -2.60 -21.85
N LEU A 105 -10.30 -1.94 -22.86
CA LEU A 105 -8.92 -1.45 -22.81
C LEU A 105 -8.72 -0.42 -21.70
N SER A 106 -9.66 0.51 -21.57
CA SER A 106 -9.62 1.51 -20.48
C SER A 106 -9.62 0.82 -19.12
N TYR A 107 -10.50 -0.16 -18.90
CA TYR A 107 -10.54 -0.91 -17.66
C TYR A 107 -9.27 -1.74 -17.44
N ALA A 108 -8.77 -2.44 -18.47
CA ALA A 108 -7.53 -3.20 -18.40
C ALA A 108 -6.31 -2.32 -18.05
N LEU A 109 -6.21 -1.13 -18.64
CA LEU A 109 -5.17 -0.16 -18.34
C LEU A 109 -5.26 0.36 -16.89
N PHE A 110 -6.48 0.58 -16.39
CA PHE A 110 -6.65 0.93 -14.98
C PHE A 110 -6.16 -0.17 -14.06
N MET A 111 -6.52 -1.43 -14.34
CA MET A 111 -6.08 -2.59 -13.57
C MET A 111 -4.56 -2.84 -13.68
N ASP A 112 -3.93 -2.46 -14.81
CA ASP A 112 -2.47 -2.47 -15.01
C ASP A 112 -1.78 -1.18 -14.48
N HIS A 113 -2.46 -0.43 -13.59
CA HIS A 113 -1.93 0.77 -12.93
C HIS A 113 -1.58 1.95 -13.86
N HIS A 114 -2.30 2.08 -14.99
CA HIS A 114 -2.14 3.17 -15.96
C HIS A 114 -3.43 4.05 -16.06
N PRO A 115 -3.91 4.66 -14.95
CA PRO A 115 -5.20 5.37 -14.95
C PRO A 115 -5.25 6.55 -15.93
N ALA A 116 -4.13 7.24 -16.16
CA ALA A 116 -4.09 8.36 -17.12
C ALA A 116 -4.35 7.88 -18.56
N LYS A 117 -3.76 6.75 -18.97
CA LYS A 117 -4.02 6.14 -20.27
C LYS A 117 -5.45 5.59 -20.36
N ALA A 118 -5.94 5.01 -19.26
CA ALA A 118 -7.32 4.53 -19.15
C ALA A 118 -8.32 5.66 -19.46
N LEU A 119 -8.09 6.86 -18.91
CA LEU A 119 -8.95 8.03 -19.16
C LEU A 119 -8.99 8.44 -20.63
N VAL A 120 -7.88 8.38 -21.34
CA VAL A 120 -7.83 8.70 -22.79
C VAL A 120 -8.77 7.76 -23.56
N TYR A 121 -8.63 6.45 -23.39
CA TYR A 121 -9.48 5.48 -24.11
C TYR A 121 -10.94 5.52 -23.68
N ALA A 122 -11.22 5.83 -22.41
CA ALA A 122 -12.58 6.04 -21.94
C ALA A 122 -13.23 7.26 -22.57
N ALA A 123 -12.49 8.38 -22.68
CA ALA A 123 -12.95 9.60 -23.35
C ALA A 123 -13.21 9.36 -24.84
N GLU A 124 -12.31 8.63 -25.53
CA GLU A 124 -12.50 8.24 -26.92
C GLU A 124 -13.75 7.35 -27.11
N ALA A 125 -13.97 6.38 -26.21
CA ALA A 125 -15.14 5.51 -26.27
C ALA A 125 -16.44 6.32 -26.15
N TYR A 126 -16.49 7.26 -25.21
CA TYR A 126 -17.64 8.15 -25.00
C TYR A 126 -17.84 9.12 -26.17
N ALA A 127 -16.77 9.76 -26.67
CA ALA A 127 -16.85 10.70 -27.78
C ALA A 127 -17.38 10.04 -29.06
N ARG A 128 -17.00 8.78 -29.33
CA ARG A 128 -17.46 8.02 -30.50
C ARG A 128 -18.90 7.54 -30.39
N ASN A 129 -19.37 7.25 -29.19
CA ASN A 129 -20.72 6.76 -28.96
C ASN A 129 -21.25 7.21 -27.59
N SER A 130 -21.68 8.48 -27.52
CA SER A 130 -22.19 9.09 -26.29
C SER A 130 -23.56 8.52 -25.85
N SER A 131 -24.30 7.86 -26.75
CA SER A 131 -25.54 7.16 -26.43
C SER A 131 -25.30 5.80 -25.77
N ASN A 132 -24.07 5.26 -25.85
CA ASN A 132 -23.71 4.00 -25.21
C ASN A 132 -23.50 4.21 -23.71
N THR A 133 -24.44 3.68 -22.93
CA THR A 133 -24.42 3.82 -21.47
C THR A 133 -23.14 3.23 -20.85
N ASN A 134 -22.60 2.13 -21.39
CA ASN A 134 -21.35 1.55 -20.88
C ASN A 134 -20.16 2.47 -21.11
N ALA A 135 -20.10 3.19 -22.26
CA ALA A 135 -19.07 4.19 -22.49
C ALA A 135 -19.20 5.39 -21.54
N THR A 136 -20.45 5.82 -21.27
CA THR A 136 -20.75 6.88 -20.28
C THR A 136 -20.27 6.49 -18.89
N VAL A 137 -20.62 5.30 -18.41
CA VAL A 137 -20.23 4.78 -17.09
C VAL A 137 -18.70 4.60 -17.01
N ASN A 138 -18.08 4.09 -18.07
CA ASN A 138 -16.64 3.91 -18.11
C ASN A 138 -15.89 5.26 -18.05
N TYR A 139 -16.33 6.27 -18.82
CA TYR A 139 -15.70 7.60 -18.79
C TYR A 139 -15.84 8.25 -17.41
N PHE A 140 -17.02 8.16 -16.79
CA PHE A 140 -17.22 8.61 -15.41
C PHE A 140 -16.25 7.92 -14.43
N ASN A 141 -16.17 6.59 -14.49
CA ASN A 141 -15.25 5.83 -13.62
C ASN A 141 -13.79 6.22 -13.88
N ALA A 142 -13.40 6.42 -15.14
CA ALA A 142 -12.03 6.82 -15.49
C ALA A 142 -11.67 8.21 -14.94
N LEU A 143 -12.63 9.14 -14.86
CA LEU A 143 -12.46 10.41 -14.15
C LEU A 143 -12.20 10.18 -12.65
N LEU A 144 -12.95 9.29 -12.01
CA LEU A 144 -12.75 8.96 -10.59
C LEU A 144 -11.40 8.27 -10.35
N TRP A 145 -10.99 7.33 -11.21
CA TRP A 145 -9.68 6.65 -11.12
C TRP A 145 -8.50 7.63 -11.20
N ASN A 146 -8.69 8.76 -11.88
CA ASN A 146 -7.73 9.85 -11.97
C ASN A 146 -7.96 10.93 -10.90
N SER A 147 -8.82 10.66 -9.91
CA SER A 147 -9.18 11.60 -8.84
C SER A 147 -9.76 12.95 -9.33
N ARG A 148 -10.31 12.97 -10.53
CA ARG A 148 -10.97 14.15 -11.13
C ARG A 148 -12.43 14.24 -10.67
N THR A 149 -12.65 14.26 -9.35
CA THR A 149 -14.00 14.20 -8.76
C THR A 149 -14.90 15.38 -9.16
N THR A 150 -14.33 16.58 -9.32
CA THR A 150 -15.07 17.77 -9.77
C THR A 150 -15.55 17.59 -11.21
N ASP A 151 -14.70 17.05 -12.09
CA ASP A 151 -15.06 16.79 -13.48
C ASP A 151 -16.09 15.65 -13.59
N ALA A 152 -15.93 14.61 -12.78
CA ALA A 152 -16.90 13.53 -12.68
C ALA A 152 -18.28 14.04 -12.22
N ALA A 153 -18.33 14.95 -11.23
CA ALA A 153 -19.57 15.56 -10.77
C ALA A 153 -20.26 16.38 -11.86
N ARG A 154 -19.51 17.23 -12.58
CA ARG A 154 -20.03 18.00 -13.72
C ARG A 154 -20.54 17.08 -14.82
N PHE A 155 -19.76 16.08 -15.18
CA PHE A 155 -20.15 15.09 -16.19
C PHE A 155 -21.42 14.34 -15.79
N LEU A 156 -21.51 13.84 -14.53
CA LEU A 156 -22.71 13.16 -14.05
C LEU A 156 -23.95 14.04 -14.12
N ALA A 157 -23.82 15.33 -13.82
CA ALA A 157 -24.94 16.28 -13.93
C ALA A 157 -25.46 16.39 -15.37
N THR A 158 -24.57 16.37 -16.39
CA THR A 158 -24.97 16.46 -17.81
C THR A 158 -25.67 15.20 -18.29
N VAL A 159 -25.20 14.00 -17.86
CA VAL A 159 -25.73 12.72 -18.36
C VAL A 159 -26.82 12.11 -17.48
N SER A 160 -27.14 12.73 -16.34
CA SER A 160 -28.04 12.17 -15.32
C SER A 160 -29.43 11.76 -15.88
N LYS A 161 -29.96 12.52 -16.83
CA LYS A 161 -31.27 12.27 -17.44
C LYS A 161 -31.30 11.02 -18.33
N SER A 162 -30.19 10.63 -18.92
CA SER A 162 -30.07 9.45 -19.80
C SER A 162 -29.77 8.15 -19.04
N LEU A 163 -29.48 8.24 -17.74
CA LEU A 163 -29.13 7.11 -16.92
C LEU A 163 -30.36 6.49 -16.24
N SER A 164 -30.38 5.17 -16.09
CA SER A 164 -31.39 4.49 -15.29
C SER A 164 -31.31 4.89 -13.80
N PRO A 165 -32.37 4.69 -13.00
CA PRO A 165 -32.32 4.98 -11.57
C PRO A 165 -31.18 4.25 -10.84
N ALA A 166 -30.95 2.97 -11.16
CA ALA A 166 -29.86 2.19 -10.57
C ALA A 166 -28.48 2.77 -10.93
N GLN A 167 -28.28 3.17 -12.20
CA GLN A 167 -27.04 3.78 -12.64
C GLN A 167 -26.78 5.13 -11.95
N ARG A 168 -27.81 5.97 -11.81
CA ARG A 168 -27.67 7.22 -11.04
C ARG A 168 -27.25 6.98 -9.60
N LEU A 169 -27.85 6.00 -8.94
CA LEU A 169 -27.52 5.67 -7.55
C LEU A 169 -26.06 5.19 -7.42
N VAL A 170 -25.61 4.23 -8.26
CA VAL A 170 -24.25 3.71 -8.17
C VAL A 170 -23.20 4.77 -8.52
N LEU A 171 -23.44 5.61 -9.53
CA LEU A 171 -22.49 6.66 -9.89
C LEU A 171 -22.42 7.76 -8.80
N ASN A 172 -23.54 8.13 -8.20
CA ASN A 172 -23.54 9.02 -7.03
C ASN A 172 -22.82 8.38 -5.83
N ALA A 173 -23.07 7.11 -5.55
CA ALA A 173 -22.39 6.38 -4.48
C ALA A 173 -20.85 6.40 -4.67
N ARG A 174 -20.37 6.07 -5.87
CA ARG A 174 -18.96 6.12 -6.25
C ARG A 174 -18.38 7.53 -6.15
N LEU A 175 -19.10 8.54 -6.64
CA LEU A 175 -18.68 9.94 -6.57
C LEU A 175 -18.49 10.39 -5.11
N TYR A 176 -19.51 10.17 -4.28
CA TYR A 176 -19.47 10.60 -2.89
C TYR A 176 -18.43 9.84 -2.07
N THR A 177 -18.27 8.53 -2.27
CA THR A 177 -17.23 7.75 -1.57
C THR A 177 -15.83 8.18 -2.00
N THR A 178 -15.59 8.41 -3.29
CA THR A 178 -14.30 8.87 -3.80
C THR A 178 -13.96 10.31 -3.37
N SER A 179 -14.98 11.18 -3.26
CA SER A 179 -14.79 12.55 -2.76
C SER A 179 -14.70 12.64 -1.23
N GLY A 180 -14.91 11.52 -0.51
CA GLY A 180 -14.84 11.46 0.95
C GLY A 180 -16.14 11.73 1.69
N ASN A 181 -17.23 11.98 0.98
CA ASN A 181 -18.55 12.08 1.61
C ASN A 181 -19.17 10.68 1.81
N TYR A 182 -18.56 9.90 2.72
CA TYR A 182 -18.96 8.52 2.94
C TYR A 182 -20.41 8.37 3.40
N THR A 183 -20.92 9.32 4.20
CA THR A 183 -22.32 9.27 4.66
C THR A 183 -23.28 9.27 3.47
N LYS A 184 -23.12 10.21 2.53
CA LYS A 184 -23.95 10.26 1.31
C LYS A 184 -23.66 9.07 0.40
N GLY A 185 -22.41 8.67 0.26
CA GLY A 185 -22.02 7.53 -0.56
C GLY A 185 -22.67 6.23 -0.10
N LEU A 186 -22.57 5.91 1.19
CA LEU A 186 -23.17 4.70 1.76
C LEU A 186 -24.70 4.75 1.72
N ALA A 187 -25.33 5.93 1.91
CA ALA A 187 -26.78 6.07 1.76
C ALA A 187 -27.26 5.77 0.33
N ASN A 188 -26.48 6.17 -0.70
CA ASN A 188 -26.79 5.83 -2.09
C ASN A 188 -26.63 4.33 -2.36
N TYR A 189 -25.60 3.66 -1.79
CA TYR A 189 -25.46 2.20 -1.87
C TYR A 189 -26.60 1.48 -1.15
N ASP A 190 -27.01 1.91 0.04
CA ASP A 190 -28.18 1.34 0.75
C ASP A 190 -29.44 1.40 -0.11
N SER A 191 -29.71 2.56 -0.72
CA SER A 191 -30.85 2.75 -1.62
C SER A 191 -30.74 1.89 -2.87
N LEU A 192 -29.52 1.78 -3.43
CA LEU A 192 -29.25 0.97 -4.62
C LEU A 192 -29.53 -0.50 -4.39
N VAL A 193 -28.92 -1.11 -3.37
CA VAL A 193 -29.06 -2.55 -3.12
C VAL A 193 -30.45 -2.94 -2.64
N ARG A 194 -31.18 -2.00 -2.00
CA ARG A 194 -32.57 -2.21 -1.58
C ARG A 194 -33.54 -2.19 -2.75
N ALA A 195 -33.39 -1.23 -3.67
CA ALA A 195 -34.31 -1.04 -4.78
C ALA A 195 -33.95 -1.89 -6.02
N PHE A 196 -32.66 -2.17 -6.20
CA PHE A 196 -32.11 -2.86 -7.36
C PHE A 196 -31.06 -3.87 -6.92
N PRO A 197 -31.44 -4.97 -6.24
CA PRO A 197 -30.50 -5.98 -5.77
C PRO A 197 -29.83 -6.70 -6.95
N ASP A 198 -28.57 -6.36 -7.19
CA ASP A 198 -27.72 -6.99 -8.20
C ASP A 198 -26.41 -7.44 -7.55
N LYS A 199 -25.90 -8.58 -7.97
CA LYS A 199 -24.69 -9.19 -7.45
C LYS A 199 -23.51 -8.23 -7.42
N ASN A 200 -23.29 -7.46 -8.49
CA ASN A 200 -22.15 -6.56 -8.59
C ASN A 200 -22.29 -5.37 -7.63
N TYR A 201 -23.50 -4.83 -7.50
CA TYR A 201 -23.77 -3.72 -6.58
C TYR A 201 -23.62 -4.13 -5.11
N VAL A 202 -24.16 -5.31 -4.76
CA VAL A 202 -24.01 -5.87 -3.40
C VAL A 202 -22.55 -6.11 -3.07
N LYS A 203 -21.78 -6.74 -3.98
CA LYS A 203 -20.36 -6.99 -3.81
C LYS A 203 -19.57 -5.69 -3.66
N GLU A 204 -19.80 -4.71 -4.55
CA GLU A 204 -19.13 -3.42 -4.51
C GLU A 204 -19.41 -2.69 -3.18
N TYR A 205 -20.67 -2.66 -2.75
CA TYR A 205 -21.03 -2.06 -1.47
C TYR A 205 -20.37 -2.75 -0.28
N ALA A 206 -20.41 -4.08 -0.24
CA ALA A 206 -19.76 -4.85 0.82
C ALA A 206 -18.25 -4.58 0.87
N GLU A 207 -17.57 -4.45 -0.28
CA GLU A 207 -16.15 -4.12 -0.35
C GLU A 207 -15.85 -2.69 0.12
N VAL A 208 -16.69 -1.72 -0.22
CA VAL A 208 -16.58 -0.34 0.29
C VAL A 208 -16.70 -0.32 1.82
N LEU A 209 -17.67 -1.06 2.37
CA LEU A 209 -17.85 -1.19 3.82
C LEU A 209 -16.64 -1.84 4.49
N LEU A 210 -16.09 -2.92 3.91
CA LEU A 210 -14.86 -3.54 4.42
C LEU A 210 -13.68 -2.58 4.40
N GLY A 211 -13.50 -1.85 3.31
CA GLY A 211 -12.45 -0.83 3.19
C GLY A 211 -12.56 0.28 4.24
N LYS A 212 -13.76 0.58 4.69
CA LYS A 212 -14.04 1.53 5.78
C LYS A 212 -14.13 0.86 7.15
N LYS A 213 -13.77 -0.42 7.25
CA LYS A 213 -13.81 -1.22 8.48
C LYS A 213 -15.22 -1.33 9.12
N GLU A 214 -16.27 -1.11 8.31
CA GLU A 214 -17.67 -1.35 8.68
C GLU A 214 -18.02 -2.84 8.53
N ILE A 215 -17.24 -3.70 9.20
CA ILE A 215 -17.20 -5.15 8.97
C ILE A 215 -18.56 -5.81 9.22
N ALA A 216 -19.24 -5.42 10.31
CA ALA A 216 -20.54 -5.97 10.65
C ALA A 216 -21.61 -5.64 9.58
N ARG A 217 -21.61 -4.38 9.08
CA ARG A 217 -22.53 -3.99 7.99
C ARG A 217 -22.23 -4.72 6.70
N SER A 218 -20.94 -4.86 6.35
CA SER A 218 -20.52 -5.61 5.16
C SER A 218 -21.01 -7.06 5.22
N GLU A 219 -20.84 -7.71 6.37
CA GLU A 219 -21.31 -9.09 6.59
C GLU A 219 -22.84 -9.19 6.47
N THR A 220 -23.58 -8.26 7.09
CA THR A 220 -25.04 -8.21 7.01
C THR A 220 -25.51 -8.07 5.56
N ILE A 221 -24.94 -7.14 4.78
CA ILE A 221 -25.30 -6.94 3.36
C ILE A 221 -25.06 -8.21 2.55
N MET A 222 -23.91 -8.85 2.69
CA MET A 222 -23.61 -10.09 1.96
C MET A 222 -24.52 -11.24 2.37
N LYS A 223 -24.85 -11.37 3.66
CA LYS A 223 -25.75 -12.41 4.17
C LYS A 223 -27.19 -12.20 3.72
N THR A 224 -27.67 -10.95 3.71
CA THR A 224 -29.04 -10.63 3.24
C THR A 224 -29.24 -10.96 1.77
N HIS A 225 -28.17 -10.95 0.98
CA HIS A 225 -28.23 -11.17 -0.47
C HIS A 225 -27.42 -12.40 -0.91
N ASP A 226 -27.23 -13.40 -0.04
CA ASP A 226 -26.41 -14.59 -0.29
C ASP A 226 -26.87 -15.39 -1.51
N THR A 227 -28.18 -15.44 -1.78
CA THR A 227 -28.77 -16.12 -2.94
C THR A 227 -28.31 -15.57 -4.30
N LEU A 228 -27.74 -14.36 -4.35
CA LEU A 228 -27.19 -13.78 -5.58
C LEU A 228 -25.82 -14.36 -5.93
N PHE A 229 -25.17 -15.07 -5.01
CA PHE A 229 -23.78 -15.53 -5.14
C PHE A 229 -23.71 -17.05 -5.27
N THR A 230 -22.73 -17.54 -6.01
CA THR A 230 -22.35 -18.94 -5.95
C THR A 230 -21.67 -19.26 -4.62
N ALA A 231 -21.66 -20.54 -4.23
CA ALA A 231 -20.95 -20.98 -3.01
C ALA A 231 -19.45 -20.58 -3.03
N SER A 232 -18.80 -20.62 -4.20
CA SER A 232 -17.40 -20.19 -4.39
C SER A 232 -17.22 -18.69 -4.14
N GLU A 233 -18.07 -17.84 -4.72
CA GLU A 233 -18.01 -16.38 -4.57
C GLU A 233 -18.28 -15.95 -3.12
N TYR A 234 -19.31 -16.53 -2.49
CA TYR A 234 -19.61 -16.26 -1.09
C TYR A 234 -18.51 -16.78 -0.17
N GLY A 235 -17.95 -17.96 -0.49
CA GLY A 235 -16.80 -18.54 0.22
C GLY A 235 -15.55 -17.64 0.16
N ALA A 236 -15.23 -17.10 -1.01
CA ALA A 236 -14.11 -16.17 -1.18
C ALA A 236 -14.29 -14.87 -0.36
N TYR A 237 -15.52 -14.32 -0.33
CA TYR A 237 -15.83 -13.18 0.53
C TYR A 237 -15.71 -13.53 2.02
N SER A 238 -16.25 -14.68 2.44
CA SER A 238 -16.17 -15.15 3.84
C SER A 238 -14.74 -15.37 4.29
N GLN A 239 -13.85 -15.85 3.40
CA GLN A 239 -12.43 -15.98 3.66
C GLN A 239 -11.77 -14.60 3.86
N LYS A 240 -12.09 -13.61 3.03
CA LYS A 240 -11.62 -12.23 3.18
C LYS A 240 -12.06 -11.61 4.51
N LEU A 241 -13.32 -11.86 4.89
CA LEU A 241 -13.89 -11.40 6.16
C LEU A 241 -13.18 -12.03 7.36
N ARG A 242 -12.96 -13.36 7.34
CA ARG A 242 -12.20 -14.07 8.38
C ARG A 242 -10.79 -13.52 8.50
N ALA A 243 -10.08 -13.36 7.38
CA ALA A 243 -8.73 -12.79 7.36
C ALA A 243 -8.66 -11.39 8.01
N THR A 244 -9.71 -10.56 7.82
CA THR A 244 -9.81 -9.25 8.45
C THR A 244 -10.03 -9.33 9.97
N ARG A 245 -10.74 -10.36 10.45
CA ARG A 245 -11.02 -10.60 11.88
C ARG A 245 -9.94 -11.38 12.62
N MET A 246 -8.92 -11.87 11.93
CA MET A 246 -7.85 -12.66 12.57
C MET A 246 -7.20 -11.86 13.69
N GLN A 247 -7.06 -12.53 14.80
CA GLN A 247 -6.24 -12.06 15.91
C GLN A 247 -4.78 -12.36 15.59
N ASN A 248 -3.88 -11.69 16.26
CA ASN A 248 -2.46 -11.98 16.07
C ASN A 248 -1.67 -11.80 17.37
N ALA A 249 -0.63 -12.61 17.52
CA ALA A 249 0.37 -12.49 18.56
C ALA A 249 1.76 -12.57 17.95
N GLY A 250 2.73 -12.04 18.61
CA GLY A 250 4.09 -12.06 18.12
C GLY A 250 5.13 -11.84 19.20
N ALA A 251 6.38 -11.96 18.76
CA ALA A 251 7.55 -11.60 19.53
C ALA A 251 8.47 -10.72 18.70
N GLU A 252 9.18 -9.83 19.37
CA GLU A 252 10.16 -8.94 18.75
C GLU A 252 11.43 -8.91 19.59
N PHE A 253 12.58 -8.98 18.90
CA PHE A 253 13.91 -8.87 19.47
C PHE A 253 14.64 -7.73 18.81
N VAL A 254 15.20 -6.83 19.59
CA VAL A 254 15.91 -5.65 19.14
C VAL A 254 17.34 -5.65 19.67
N LEU A 255 18.29 -5.43 18.76
CA LEU A 255 19.68 -5.11 19.05
C LEU A 255 19.98 -3.73 18.48
N PHE A 256 20.41 -2.82 19.32
CA PHE A 256 20.84 -1.48 18.93
C PHE A 256 22.27 -1.23 19.41
N SER A 257 23.04 -0.52 18.60
CA SER A 257 24.33 0.03 18.99
C SER A 257 24.59 1.36 18.30
N ASP A 258 25.30 2.27 18.96
CA ASP A 258 25.70 3.56 18.39
C ASP A 258 27.22 3.79 18.48
N VAL A 259 27.71 4.86 17.86
CA VAL A 259 29.13 5.24 17.89
C VAL A 259 29.63 5.66 19.28
N ALA A 260 28.73 6.09 20.15
CA ALA A 260 29.03 6.39 21.56
C ALA A 260 29.11 5.12 22.41
N LYS A 261 29.13 3.93 21.77
CA LYS A 261 29.20 2.61 22.41
C LYS A 261 28.01 2.29 23.33
N ASN A 262 26.86 2.97 23.15
CA ASN A 262 25.64 2.52 23.79
C ASN A 262 25.12 1.28 23.06
N THR A 263 24.67 0.30 23.84
CA THR A 263 24.00 -0.90 23.31
C THR A 263 22.67 -1.06 23.99
N ARG A 264 21.66 -1.54 23.24
CA ARG A 264 20.34 -1.91 23.76
C ARG A 264 20.00 -3.32 23.31
N LEU A 265 19.57 -4.12 24.25
CA LEU A 265 18.95 -5.40 24.01
C LEU A 265 17.52 -5.31 24.51
N GLU A 266 16.53 -5.58 23.65
CA GLU A 266 15.13 -5.56 24.02
C GLU A 266 14.43 -6.82 23.49
N SER A 267 13.54 -7.40 24.30
CA SER A 267 12.69 -8.52 23.93
C SER A 267 11.28 -8.22 24.37
N SER A 268 10.32 -8.44 23.50
CA SER A 268 8.91 -8.24 23.81
C SER A 268 8.03 -9.29 23.15
N ILE A 269 6.91 -9.54 23.78
CA ILE A 269 5.79 -10.32 23.24
C ILE A 269 4.56 -9.44 23.18
N TRP A 270 3.67 -9.72 22.27
CA TRP A 270 2.45 -8.95 22.14
C TRP A 270 1.28 -9.79 21.59
N TYR A 271 0.08 -9.34 21.90
CA TYR A 271 -1.19 -9.85 21.39
C TYR A 271 -2.03 -8.71 20.89
N GLN A 272 -2.72 -8.89 19.75
CA GLN A 272 -3.60 -7.89 19.17
C GLN A 272 -4.91 -8.52 18.70
N GLN A 273 -6.01 -7.90 19.07
CA GLN A 273 -7.35 -8.28 18.62
C GLN A 273 -7.52 -8.03 17.12
N GLY A 274 -8.37 -8.84 16.48
CA GLY A 274 -8.77 -8.64 15.08
C GLY A 274 -9.60 -7.36 14.87
N GLU A 275 -9.74 -6.97 13.61
CA GLU A 275 -10.57 -5.83 13.20
C GLU A 275 -12.07 -6.09 13.41
N GLY A 276 -12.89 -5.03 13.39
CA GLY A 276 -14.36 -5.12 13.39
C GLY A 276 -15.02 -4.71 14.70
N ARG A 277 -14.25 -4.31 15.70
CA ARG A 277 -14.76 -3.71 16.94
C ARG A 277 -14.55 -2.19 16.92
N ARG A 278 -15.38 -1.46 17.65
CA ARG A 278 -15.19 -0.01 17.87
C ARG A 278 -13.85 0.26 18.54
N PHE A 279 -13.48 -0.57 19.53
CA PHE A 279 -12.21 -0.53 20.23
C PHE A 279 -11.43 -1.79 19.89
N ARG A 280 -10.17 -1.65 19.49
CA ARG A 280 -9.24 -2.74 19.23
C ARG A 280 -8.04 -2.60 20.12
N PHE A 281 -7.79 -3.61 20.93
CA PHE A 281 -6.71 -3.64 21.91
C PHE A 281 -5.49 -4.39 21.37
N ARG A 282 -4.32 -3.85 21.69
CA ARG A 282 -3.04 -4.56 21.61
C ARG A 282 -2.39 -4.47 22.99
N TYR A 283 -1.94 -5.60 23.50
CA TYR A 283 -1.20 -5.73 24.74
C TYR A 283 0.21 -6.18 24.40
N SER A 284 1.23 -5.58 25.02
CA SER A 284 2.60 -6.06 24.91
C SER A 284 3.30 -5.97 26.26
N ALA A 285 4.26 -6.85 26.46
CA ALA A 285 5.12 -6.87 27.63
C ALA A 285 6.53 -7.23 27.18
N GLY A 286 7.54 -6.69 27.87
CA GLY A 286 8.91 -6.95 27.49
C GLY A 286 9.91 -6.47 28.53
N VAL A 287 11.15 -6.74 28.18
CA VAL A 287 12.33 -6.35 28.97
C VAL A 287 13.32 -5.64 28.04
N SER A 288 13.99 -4.63 28.56
CA SER A 288 15.01 -3.87 27.85
C SER A 288 16.20 -3.66 28.77
N THR A 289 17.40 -3.75 28.20
CA THR A 289 18.63 -3.42 28.90
C THR A 289 19.44 -2.48 28.02
N ILE A 290 19.85 -1.35 28.57
CA ILE A 290 20.75 -0.40 27.93
C ILE A 290 22.08 -0.43 28.71
N THR A 291 23.19 -0.58 27.98
CA THR A 291 24.55 -0.46 28.52
C THR A 291 25.23 0.68 27.80
N SER A 292 25.79 1.64 28.53
CA SER A 292 26.54 2.76 27.99
C SER A 292 28.05 2.48 27.95
N ALA A 293 28.81 3.33 27.29
CA ALA A 293 30.26 3.18 27.10
C ALA A 293 31.05 3.00 28.39
N GLU A 294 30.60 3.59 29.49
CA GLU A 294 31.19 3.48 30.83
C GLU A 294 30.80 2.18 31.56
N ASN A 295 30.26 1.21 30.84
CA ASN A 295 29.66 -0.03 31.36
C ASN A 295 28.48 0.19 32.35
N THR A 296 27.98 1.40 32.44
CA THR A 296 26.77 1.69 33.25
C THR A 296 25.57 1.01 32.60
N ARG A 297 24.83 0.27 33.39
CA ARG A 297 23.70 -0.52 32.93
C ARG A 297 22.38 -0.02 33.55
N THR A 298 21.34 0.05 32.74
CA THR A 298 19.97 0.26 33.20
C THR A 298 19.06 -0.75 32.53
N SER A 299 18.28 -1.48 33.32
CA SER A 299 17.27 -2.41 32.83
C SER A 299 15.87 -1.83 33.03
N ALA A 300 14.94 -2.23 32.19
CA ALA A 300 13.54 -1.88 32.29
C ALA A 300 12.67 -3.11 32.00
N GLN A 301 11.62 -3.28 32.78
CA GLN A 301 10.50 -4.17 32.45
C GLN A 301 9.33 -3.28 32.06
N PHE A 302 8.61 -3.62 31.01
CA PHE A 302 7.51 -2.78 30.54
C PHE A 302 6.27 -3.58 30.13
N GLY A 303 5.12 -2.94 30.36
CA GLY A 303 3.84 -3.33 29.79
C GLY A 303 3.29 -2.18 28.95
N HIS A 304 2.70 -2.48 27.80
CA HIS A 304 2.15 -1.48 26.92
C HIS A 304 0.76 -1.89 26.44
N ILE A 305 -0.20 -0.99 26.52
CA ILE A 305 -1.56 -1.17 26.06
C ILE A 305 -1.82 -0.12 24.98
N THR A 306 -2.15 -0.57 23.78
CA THR A 306 -2.63 0.29 22.69
C THR A 306 -4.12 0.06 22.50
N VAL A 307 -4.90 1.12 22.48
CA VAL A 307 -6.32 1.11 22.13
C VAL A 307 -6.50 1.89 20.82
N ASN A 308 -6.96 1.22 19.79
CA ASN A 308 -7.38 1.89 18.56
C ASN A 308 -8.89 2.09 18.59
N GLU A 309 -9.34 3.32 18.44
CA GLU A 309 -10.73 3.74 18.53
C GLU A 309 -11.24 4.26 17.18
N ARG A 310 -12.53 4.07 16.94
CA ARG A 310 -13.20 4.64 15.77
C ARG A 310 -14.42 5.44 16.22
N PHE A 311 -14.43 6.72 15.87
CA PHE A 311 -15.52 7.65 16.21
C PHE A 311 -16.49 7.86 15.04
N GLY A 312 -16.31 7.11 13.93
CA GLY A 312 -17.11 7.21 12.73
C GLY A 312 -16.28 6.88 11.48
N LEU A 313 -16.77 7.31 10.31
CA LEU A 313 -16.17 6.98 9.02
C LEU A 313 -14.87 7.74 8.72
N ALA A 314 -14.73 8.95 9.32
CA ALA A 314 -13.59 9.82 9.04
C ALA A 314 -12.69 10.05 10.26
N TRP A 315 -13.14 9.72 11.45
CA TRP A 315 -12.41 9.98 12.69
C TRP A 315 -11.94 8.69 13.33
N SER A 316 -10.69 8.69 13.77
CA SER A 316 -10.10 7.60 14.55
C SER A 316 -9.18 8.14 15.61
N GLY A 317 -8.98 7.37 16.68
CA GLY A 317 -8.05 7.63 17.75
C GLY A 317 -7.15 6.45 18.00
N GLN A 318 -5.99 6.72 18.57
CA GLN A 318 -5.11 5.73 19.15
C GLN A 318 -4.62 6.25 20.48
N SER A 319 -4.84 5.47 21.53
CA SER A 319 -4.36 5.72 22.88
C SER A 319 -3.33 4.64 23.23
N ASP A 320 -2.15 5.05 23.60
CA ASP A 320 -1.08 4.17 24.06
C ASP A 320 -0.77 4.51 25.52
N VAL A 321 -0.72 3.51 26.37
CA VAL A 321 -0.26 3.61 27.76
C VAL A 321 0.91 2.67 27.94
N HIS A 322 2.03 3.20 28.38
CA HIS A 322 3.26 2.49 28.61
C HIS A 322 3.62 2.55 30.10
N LEU A 323 3.61 1.39 30.75
CA LEU A 323 4.00 1.20 32.14
C LEU A 323 5.38 0.58 32.17
N GLN A 324 6.29 1.11 32.94
CA GLN A 324 7.63 0.57 33.04
C GLN A 324 8.19 0.65 34.45
N VAL A 325 8.95 -0.39 34.84
CA VAL A 325 9.77 -0.41 36.04
C VAL A 325 11.22 -0.37 35.58
N ILE A 326 11.91 0.69 35.96
CA ILE A 326 13.29 0.99 35.53
C ILE A 326 14.20 0.79 36.72
N LYS A 327 15.26 -0.01 36.50
CA LYS A 327 16.27 -0.29 37.52
C LYS A 327 17.66 0.11 37.01
N PRO A 328 18.14 1.33 37.37
CA PRO A 328 19.52 1.71 37.12
C PRO A 328 20.46 0.90 38.00
N GLU A 329 21.66 0.64 37.51
CA GLU A 329 22.69 -0.05 38.27
C GLU A 329 23.10 0.77 39.50
N GLY A 330 23.17 0.12 40.65
CA GLY A 330 23.54 0.75 41.92
C GLY A 330 22.53 1.75 42.49
N LYS A 331 21.28 1.79 41.97
CA LYS A 331 20.20 2.67 42.45
C LYS A 331 18.91 1.90 42.66
N ASP A 332 18.01 2.47 43.41
CA ASP A 332 16.67 1.93 43.59
C ASP A 332 15.87 1.96 42.29
N ALA A 333 15.01 0.96 42.11
CA ALA A 333 14.09 0.91 40.99
C ALA A 333 12.99 1.95 41.15
N PHE A 334 12.54 2.52 40.04
CA PHE A 334 11.41 3.42 40.02
C PHE A 334 10.42 3.05 38.91
N SER A 335 9.17 3.46 39.06
CA SER A 335 8.12 3.24 38.06
C SER A 335 7.88 4.48 37.22
N GLY A 336 7.62 4.25 35.94
CA GLY A 336 7.27 5.30 34.99
C GLY A 336 5.98 4.97 34.25
N ILE A 337 5.12 5.97 34.12
CA ILE A 337 3.95 5.90 33.23
C ILE A 337 4.14 6.97 32.17
N THR A 338 4.02 6.54 30.91
CA THR A 338 4.07 7.41 29.75
C THR A 338 2.94 7.03 28.79
N GLY A 339 2.69 7.85 27.78
CA GLY A 339 1.62 7.55 26.86
C GLY A 339 1.61 8.44 25.63
N ARG A 340 0.86 7.99 24.66
CA ARG A 340 0.63 8.74 23.42
C ARG A 340 -0.86 8.72 23.11
N GLN A 341 -1.40 9.89 22.78
CA GLN A 341 -2.75 10.05 22.27
C GLN A 341 -2.68 10.63 20.86
N THR A 342 -3.32 9.98 19.91
CA THR A 342 -3.43 10.48 18.55
C THR A 342 -4.92 10.54 18.18
N ILE A 343 -5.37 11.67 17.64
CA ILE A 343 -6.70 11.82 17.05
C ILE A 343 -6.49 12.19 15.60
N GLN A 344 -7.07 11.40 14.69
CA GLN A 344 -6.90 11.56 13.26
C GLN A 344 -8.24 11.83 12.58
N TYR A 345 -8.23 12.77 11.66
CA TYR A 345 -9.29 13.05 10.71
C TYR A 345 -8.86 12.68 9.30
N GLN A 346 -9.51 11.67 8.73
CA GLN A 346 -9.25 11.17 7.38
C GLN A 346 -10.57 11.17 6.58
N PRO A 347 -10.97 12.32 6.02
CA PRO A 347 -12.24 12.43 5.29
C PRO A 347 -12.25 11.59 4.00
N ASN A 348 -11.08 11.29 3.44
CA ASN A 348 -10.91 10.44 2.25
C ASN A 348 -9.53 9.80 2.25
N ASP A 349 -9.27 8.95 1.26
CA ASP A 349 -8.00 8.23 1.14
C ASP A 349 -6.81 9.12 0.71
N ARG A 350 -7.07 10.41 0.44
CA ARG A 350 -6.06 11.38 -0.01
C ARG A 350 -5.59 12.35 1.06
N ARG A 351 -6.32 12.51 2.16
CA ARG A 351 -6.03 13.51 3.19
C ARG A 351 -6.18 12.89 4.57
N MET A 352 -5.14 12.99 5.35
CA MET A 352 -5.13 12.65 6.76
C MET A 352 -4.45 13.78 7.54
N ILE A 353 -5.06 14.21 8.61
CA ILE A 353 -4.53 15.20 9.57
C ILE A 353 -4.77 14.61 10.95
N GLY A 354 -3.76 14.65 11.81
CA GLY A 354 -3.87 14.19 13.18
C GLY A 354 -3.20 15.14 14.16
N LEU A 355 -3.76 15.21 15.35
CA LEU A 355 -3.12 15.81 16.53
C LEU A 355 -2.53 14.69 17.37
N VAL A 356 -1.34 14.92 17.92
CA VAL A 356 -0.58 13.95 18.68
C VAL A 356 -0.11 14.59 19.98
N TYR A 357 -0.49 13.99 21.10
CA TYR A 357 0.18 14.21 22.38
C TYR A 357 1.05 13.00 22.68
N ASN A 358 2.28 13.22 23.14
CA ASN A 358 3.22 12.16 23.50
C ASN A 358 3.97 12.53 24.79
N SER A 359 3.92 11.61 25.75
CA SER A 359 4.75 11.64 26.96
C SER A 359 5.71 10.46 26.91
N GLU A 360 7.00 10.70 27.08
CA GLU A 360 8.05 9.68 27.02
C GLU A 360 9.13 9.92 28.08
N ILE A 361 9.77 8.84 28.55
CA ILE A 361 11.02 8.91 29.30
C ILE A 361 12.15 8.79 28.29
N LEU A 362 13.10 9.72 28.31
CA LEU A 362 14.24 9.67 27.40
C LEU A 362 15.13 8.47 27.75
N ASN A 363 15.38 7.63 26.76
CA ASN A 363 16.04 6.33 26.94
C ASN A 363 17.25 6.14 25.99
N TYR A 364 17.93 7.22 25.66
CA TYR A 364 19.03 7.16 24.70
C TYR A 364 20.29 6.48 25.28
N THR A 365 20.57 6.67 26.57
CA THR A 365 21.65 6.03 27.30
C THR A 365 21.14 5.40 28.59
N ALA A 366 21.93 4.51 29.20
CA ALA A 366 21.63 3.94 30.50
C ALA A 366 21.50 5.01 31.58
N ARG A 367 22.42 5.98 31.59
CA ARG A 367 22.41 7.11 32.53
C ARG A 367 21.16 7.97 32.37
N LEU A 368 20.78 8.30 31.14
CA LEU A 368 19.62 9.13 30.84
C LEU A 368 18.32 8.43 31.24
N LEU A 369 18.15 7.15 30.90
CA LEU A 369 17.02 6.37 31.33
C LEU A 369 16.93 6.29 32.87
N GLY A 370 18.08 6.12 33.53
CA GLY A 370 18.17 6.10 34.98
C GLY A 370 17.96 7.45 35.68
N SER A 371 18.05 8.56 34.95
CA SER A 371 17.78 9.92 35.46
C SER A 371 16.30 10.34 35.37
N ASN A 372 15.47 9.53 34.71
CA ASN A 372 14.02 9.76 34.58
C ASN A 372 13.64 11.11 33.94
N VAL A 373 14.45 11.60 33.03
CA VAL A 373 14.09 12.81 32.25
C VAL A 373 12.91 12.48 31.35
N ARG A 374 11.81 13.21 31.52
CA ARG A 374 10.56 13.03 30.78
C ARG A 374 10.37 14.18 29.80
N SER A 375 9.73 13.88 28.70
CA SER A 375 9.32 14.85 27.69
C SER A 375 7.82 14.77 27.49
N HIS A 376 7.16 15.92 27.39
CA HIS A 376 5.76 16.08 27.06
C HIS A 376 5.66 16.89 25.78
N ASN A 377 5.13 16.30 24.72
CA ASN A 377 5.13 16.88 23.38
C ASN A 377 3.71 16.97 22.86
N LEU A 378 3.37 18.11 22.28
CA LEU A 378 2.15 18.29 21.48
C LEU A 378 2.57 18.51 20.02
N GLY A 379 1.93 17.81 19.11
CA GLY A 379 2.30 17.88 17.72
C GLY A 379 1.17 17.54 16.77
N TYR A 380 1.51 17.51 15.51
CA TYR A 380 0.63 17.13 14.42
C TYR A 380 1.28 16.11 13.52
N VAL A 381 0.47 15.39 12.76
CA VAL A 381 0.86 14.57 11.64
C VAL A 381 -0.11 14.80 10.49
N THR A 382 0.41 14.91 9.27
CA THR A 382 -0.43 15.06 8.08
C THR A 382 0.13 14.25 6.92
N HIS A 383 -0.77 13.73 6.10
CA HIS A 383 -0.45 13.07 4.85
C HIS A 383 -1.45 13.48 3.78
N ILE A 384 -0.95 14.03 2.68
CA ILE A 384 -1.77 14.55 1.58
C ILE A 384 -1.27 13.98 0.26
N LEU A 385 -2.13 13.27 -0.45
CA LEU A 385 -1.87 12.86 -1.83
C LEU A 385 -2.23 14.00 -2.78
N LEU A 386 -1.22 14.58 -3.42
CA LEU A 386 -1.39 15.60 -4.47
C LEU A 386 -1.94 14.97 -5.75
N SER A 387 -1.50 13.75 -6.05
CA SER A 387 -1.98 12.94 -7.16
C SER A 387 -2.08 11.47 -6.74
N GLY A 388 -2.47 10.57 -7.64
CA GLY A 388 -2.45 9.12 -7.38
C GLY A 388 -1.06 8.54 -7.09
N ARG A 389 0.01 9.32 -7.37
CA ARG A 389 1.40 8.86 -7.22
C ARG A 389 2.29 9.80 -6.40
N THR A 390 1.87 11.03 -6.17
CA THR A 390 2.68 12.05 -5.46
C THR A 390 2.02 12.41 -4.15
N GLY A 391 2.76 12.40 -3.06
CA GLY A 391 2.25 12.75 -1.75
C GLY A 391 3.23 13.59 -0.94
N ILE A 392 2.67 14.31 0.02
CA ILE A 392 3.39 15.05 1.06
C ILE A 392 3.05 14.41 2.39
N PHE A 393 4.07 14.11 3.16
CA PHE A 393 3.96 13.75 4.57
C PHE A 393 4.63 14.83 5.40
N SER A 394 4.04 15.22 6.52
CA SER A 394 4.66 16.13 7.47
C SER A 394 4.25 15.80 8.89
N GLN A 395 5.16 15.99 9.81
CA GLN A 395 4.92 15.95 11.24
C GLN A 395 5.73 17.02 11.94
N GLY A 396 5.20 17.58 13.02
CA GLY A 396 5.89 18.52 13.85
C GLY A 396 5.43 18.42 15.29
N SER A 397 6.29 18.77 16.23
CA SER A 397 5.94 18.80 17.65
C SER A 397 6.73 19.87 18.39
N ALA A 398 6.10 20.45 19.41
CA ALA A 398 6.72 21.25 20.43
C ALA A 398 6.56 20.54 21.78
N GLY A 399 7.60 20.54 22.60
CA GLY A 399 7.59 19.81 23.86
C GLY A 399 8.45 20.45 24.93
N VAL A 400 8.11 20.15 26.18
CA VAL A 400 8.86 20.53 27.36
C VAL A 400 9.41 19.28 28.05
N LEU A 401 10.61 19.40 28.58
CA LEU A 401 11.28 18.33 29.31
C LEU A 401 11.31 18.65 30.82
N THR A 402 11.38 17.63 31.65
CA THR A 402 11.41 17.81 33.12
C THR A 402 12.66 18.51 33.64
N ASP A 403 13.73 18.58 32.84
CA ASP A 403 14.94 19.38 33.08
C ASP A 403 14.82 20.83 32.60
N GLN A 404 13.59 21.29 32.30
CA GLN A 404 13.24 22.63 31.82
C GLN A 404 13.67 22.97 30.40
N ASN A 405 14.27 22.03 29.66
CA ASN A 405 14.55 22.24 28.24
C ASN A 405 13.26 22.21 27.41
N GLN A 406 13.27 22.85 26.25
CA GLN A 406 12.18 22.80 25.27
C GLN A 406 12.72 22.22 23.97
N ARG A 407 11.89 21.39 23.32
CA ARG A 407 12.23 20.72 22.05
C ARG A 407 11.21 21.06 20.98
N TYR A 408 11.70 21.43 19.81
CA TYR A 408 10.89 21.68 18.62
C TYR A 408 11.40 20.77 17.51
N LEU A 409 10.53 19.96 16.94
CA LEU A 409 10.85 19.00 15.88
C LEU A 409 9.92 19.22 14.70
N PHE A 410 10.51 19.21 13.51
CA PHE A 410 9.78 19.18 12.24
C PHE A 410 10.39 18.12 11.32
N PHE A 411 9.54 17.36 10.64
CA PHE A 411 9.88 16.46 9.54
C PHE A 411 8.90 16.65 8.40
N GLY A 412 9.41 16.78 7.18
CA GLY A 412 8.63 16.85 5.95
C GLY A 412 9.20 15.90 4.90
N SER A 413 8.33 15.31 4.10
CA SER A 413 8.70 14.43 2.99
C SER A 413 7.79 14.68 1.80
N LEU A 414 8.39 14.95 0.64
CA LEU A 414 7.71 14.98 -0.66
C LEU A 414 8.16 13.73 -1.43
N TYR A 415 7.23 12.93 -1.90
CA TYR A 415 7.57 11.70 -2.59
C TYR A 415 6.76 11.48 -3.86
N HIS A 416 7.32 10.67 -4.76
CA HIS A 416 6.67 10.21 -5.97
C HIS A 416 6.82 8.70 -6.13
N LEU A 417 5.70 8.02 -6.41
CA LEU A 417 5.65 6.58 -6.69
C LEU A 417 5.93 6.35 -8.17
N LEU A 418 7.12 5.88 -8.49
CA LEU A 418 7.53 5.59 -9.86
C LEU A 418 6.85 4.31 -10.39
N ARG A 419 6.77 3.29 -9.53
CA ARG A 419 6.21 1.97 -9.88
C ARG A 419 5.51 1.35 -8.67
N THR A 420 4.45 0.56 -8.94
CA THR A 420 3.65 -0.11 -7.90
C THR A 420 4.09 -1.56 -7.65
N GLU A 421 4.52 -2.28 -8.69
CA GLU A 421 5.01 -3.68 -8.60
C GLU A 421 6.22 -3.89 -9.52
N PRO A 422 7.43 -4.09 -8.98
CA PRO A 422 7.80 -3.83 -7.58
C PRO A 422 7.54 -2.37 -7.20
N THR A 423 7.25 -2.11 -5.93
CA THR A 423 7.08 -0.73 -5.47
C THR A 423 8.42 0.00 -5.52
N VAL A 424 8.45 1.12 -6.24
CA VAL A 424 9.59 2.04 -6.29
C VAL A 424 9.09 3.44 -5.99
N LYS A 425 9.54 4.01 -4.88
CA LYS A 425 9.19 5.37 -4.45
C LYS A 425 10.46 6.17 -4.24
N VAL A 426 10.47 7.40 -4.73
CA VAL A 426 11.59 8.34 -4.54
C VAL A 426 11.07 9.64 -3.96
N GLY A 427 11.92 10.38 -3.30
CA GLY A 427 11.50 11.65 -2.73
C GLY A 427 12.61 12.42 -2.02
N LEU A 428 12.19 13.51 -1.41
CA LEU A 428 13.02 14.42 -0.64
C LEU A 428 12.49 14.48 0.80
N ASN A 429 13.38 14.29 1.77
CA ASN A 429 13.11 14.50 3.18
C ASN A 429 13.80 15.78 3.66
N PHE A 430 13.14 16.45 4.57
CA PHE A 430 13.68 17.58 5.33
C PHE A 430 13.39 17.38 6.82
N SER A 431 14.38 17.60 7.69
CA SER A 431 14.23 17.55 9.14
C SER A 431 14.83 18.79 9.78
N ALA A 432 14.17 19.29 10.83
CA ALA A 432 14.66 20.35 11.69
C ALA A 432 14.43 19.97 13.15
N LEU A 433 15.44 20.23 14.00
CA LEU A 433 15.36 20.02 15.44
C LEU A 433 16.02 21.23 16.13
N HIS A 434 15.37 21.72 17.18
CA HIS A 434 15.85 22.81 18.00
C HIS A 434 15.59 22.51 19.47
N PHE A 435 16.53 22.82 20.33
CA PHE A 435 16.36 22.86 21.78
C PHE A 435 16.66 24.26 22.31
N SER A 436 15.89 24.70 23.30
CA SER A 436 16.06 26.03 23.90
C SER A 436 17.33 26.14 24.75
N ASN A 437 17.82 25.03 25.30
CA ASN A 437 19.04 24.98 26.11
C ASN A 437 20.01 23.93 25.55
N PRO A 438 20.95 24.33 24.69
CA PRO A 438 21.97 23.43 24.13
C PRO A 438 23.08 23.07 25.11
N ALA A 439 23.16 23.71 26.29
CA ALA A 439 24.16 23.40 27.31
C ALA A 439 23.93 22.05 28.02
N ILE A 440 22.76 21.42 27.83
CA ILE A 440 22.45 20.11 28.39
C ILE A 440 23.16 19.05 27.54
N THR A 441 24.16 18.40 28.10
CA THR A 441 24.98 17.38 27.40
C THR A 441 24.52 15.94 27.66
N ALA A 442 23.51 15.73 28.51
CA ALA A 442 23.03 14.39 28.86
C ALA A 442 22.35 13.67 27.67
N TYR A 443 21.91 14.43 26.68
CA TYR A 443 21.34 13.96 25.41
C TYR A 443 21.68 14.93 24.29
N PHE A 444 21.45 14.53 23.06
CA PHE A 444 21.63 15.41 21.90
C PHE A 444 20.58 16.53 21.92
N SER A 445 21.03 17.74 22.20
CA SER A 445 20.18 18.94 22.38
C SER A 445 20.71 20.16 21.62
N PRO A 446 20.78 20.10 20.27
CA PRO A 446 21.34 21.19 19.47
C PRO A 446 20.46 22.44 19.54
N ASP A 447 21.09 23.63 19.54
CA ASP A 447 20.38 24.89 19.25
C ASP A 447 19.75 24.84 17.85
N ARG A 448 20.49 24.27 16.90
CA ARG A 448 19.99 24.12 15.53
C ARG A 448 20.52 22.85 14.88
N TYR A 449 19.60 22.02 14.43
CA TYR A 449 19.87 20.89 13.57
C TYR A 449 18.99 20.92 12.32
N LEU A 450 19.59 20.74 11.15
CA LEU A 450 18.88 20.62 9.88
C LEU A 450 19.41 19.41 9.12
N SER A 451 18.55 18.69 8.41
CA SER A 451 18.97 17.70 7.42
C SER A 451 18.08 17.71 6.20
N THR A 452 18.67 17.39 5.07
CA THR A 452 17.96 17.17 3.80
C THR A 452 18.51 15.92 3.14
N GLU A 453 17.64 15.05 2.67
CA GLU A 453 18.00 13.75 2.11
C GLU A 453 17.16 13.43 0.89
N LEU A 454 17.76 13.00 -0.19
CA LEU A 454 17.09 12.28 -1.27
C LEU A 454 16.94 10.82 -0.84
N PHE A 455 15.77 10.23 -1.07
CA PHE A 455 15.53 8.84 -0.70
C PHE A 455 14.92 8.02 -1.83
N ALA A 456 15.15 6.71 -1.77
CA ALA A 456 14.51 5.72 -2.60
C ALA A 456 14.05 4.55 -1.72
N ASP A 457 12.79 4.16 -1.88
CA ASP A 457 12.21 2.96 -1.27
C ASP A 457 11.94 1.93 -2.37
N TYR A 458 12.35 0.70 -2.14
CA TYR A 458 12.08 -0.45 -2.99
C TYR A 458 11.42 -1.56 -2.19
N SER A 459 10.35 -2.15 -2.70
CA SER A 459 9.67 -3.29 -2.07
C SER A 459 9.17 -4.27 -3.12
N THR A 460 9.46 -5.55 -2.93
CA THR A 460 9.05 -6.61 -3.86
C THR A 460 8.74 -7.91 -3.12
N ALA A 461 7.81 -8.71 -3.68
CA ALA A 461 7.79 -10.13 -3.41
C ALA A 461 8.90 -10.80 -4.24
N LEU A 462 9.59 -11.79 -3.68
CA LEU A 462 10.68 -12.46 -4.38
C LEU A 462 10.10 -13.49 -5.37
N PRO A 463 10.31 -13.34 -6.71
CA PRO A 463 9.60 -14.13 -7.71
C PRO A 463 9.84 -15.64 -7.63
N HIS A 464 11.03 -16.06 -7.19
CA HIS A 464 11.44 -17.47 -7.12
C HIS A 464 11.32 -18.09 -5.71
N LEU A 465 10.99 -17.27 -4.71
CA LEU A 465 10.82 -17.68 -3.31
C LEU A 465 9.40 -17.33 -2.87
N ALA A 466 8.46 -18.23 -3.11
CA ALA A 466 7.05 -18.03 -2.77
C ALA A 466 6.91 -17.55 -1.32
N ARG A 467 6.12 -16.48 -1.13
CA ARG A 467 5.82 -15.88 0.19
C ARG A 467 6.97 -15.11 0.84
N HIS A 468 8.13 -14.97 0.21
CA HIS A 468 9.20 -14.11 0.71
C HIS A 468 9.08 -12.71 0.13
N TYR A 469 9.47 -11.72 0.92
CA TYR A 469 9.52 -10.33 0.50
C TYR A 469 10.85 -9.68 0.88
N PHE A 470 11.21 -8.67 0.12
CA PHE A 470 12.36 -7.83 0.39
C PHE A 470 11.97 -6.36 0.31
N GLN A 471 12.45 -5.57 1.27
CA GLN A 471 12.28 -4.11 1.30
C GLN A 471 13.63 -3.46 1.52
N LEU A 472 13.87 -2.37 0.80
CA LEU A 472 15.07 -1.55 0.91
C LEU A 472 14.66 -0.08 0.92
N GLN A 473 15.17 0.67 1.89
CA GLN A 473 15.08 2.12 1.94
C GLN A 473 16.50 2.66 2.02
N ALA A 474 16.84 3.54 1.11
CA ALA A 474 18.14 4.23 1.09
C ALA A 474 17.91 5.73 0.98
N ALA A 475 18.62 6.51 1.77
CA ALA A 475 18.60 7.95 1.70
C ALA A 475 20.03 8.50 1.84
N GLY A 476 20.30 9.57 1.13
CA GLY A 476 21.58 10.28 1.19
C GLY A 476 21.39 11.78 1.01
N GLY A 477 22.21 12.55 1.70
CA GLY A 477 22.10 14.00 1.66
C GLY A 477 23.12 14.69 2.55
N ALA A 478 22.68 15.75 3.19
CA ALA A 478 23.53 16.54 4.09
C ALA A 478 22.79 16.95 5.36
N GLN A 479 23.53 17.09 6.43
CA GLN A 479 23.05 17.60 7.72
C GLN A 479 23.96 18.73 8.23
N GLN A 480 23.39 19.61 9.02
CA GLN A 480 24.10 20.70 9.69
C GLN A 480 23.71 20.73 11.16
N ILE A 481 24.71 20.79 12.03
CA ILE A 481 24.58 20.85 13.47
C ILE A 481 25.18 22.15 13.95
N GLU A 482 24.49 22.89 14.80
CA GLU A 482 24.97 24.13 15.45
C GLU A 482 25.57 25.17 14.47
N ARG A 483 25.08 25.25 13.25
CA ARG A 483 25.63 26.14 12.19
C ARG A 483 27.05 25.80 11.76
N LEU A 484 27.56 24.63 12.11
CA LEU A 484 28.84 24.13 11.59
C LEU A 484 28.76 23.83 10.09
N ALA A 485 29.82 23.33 9.50
CA ALA A 485 29.83 22.91 8.11
C ALA A 485 28.79 21.81 7.87
N TRP A 486 28.22 21.77 6.66
CA TRP A 486 27.39 20.68 6.25
C TRP A 486 28.17 19.38 6.15
N GLU A 487 27.65 18.33 6.75
CA GLU A 487 28.22 16.99 6.76
C GLU A 487 27.35 16.02 5.96
N PRO A 488 27.95 14.99 5.33
CA PRO A 488 27.16 13.97 4.66
C PRO A 488 26.20 13.27 5.62
N ALA A 489 24.97 13.09 5.19
CA ALA A 489 23.92 12.33 5.88
C ALA A 489 23.52 11.10 5.06
N PHE A 490 23.37 9.97 5.72
CA PHE A 490 22.86 8.76 5.09
C PHE A 490 21.93 7.96 6.01
N ARG A 491 21.04 7.23 5.39
CA ARG A 491 20.16 6.26 6.04
C ARG A 491 19.99 5.05 5.15
N LEU A 492 20.13 3.86 5.71
CA LEU A 492 19.88 2.60 5.03
C LEU A 492 19.02 1.71 5.92
N GLN A 493 17.97 1.13 5.36
CA GLN A 493 17.17 0.11 6.00
C GLN A 493 16.90 -1.02 5.01
N ALA A 494 17.11 -2.25 5.42
CA ALA A 494 16.79 -3.45 4.65
C ALA A 494 15.95 -4.39 5.50
N GLU A 495 14.94 -5.01 4.90
CA GLU A 495 14.12 -6.02 5.55
C GLU A 495 13.92 -7.21 4.61
N LEU A 496 14.19 -8.40 5.11
CA LEU A 496 13.90 -9.66 4.45
C LEU A 496 12.92 -10.44 5.32
N GLY A 497 11.84 -10.93 4.72
CA GLY A 497 10.85 -11.66 5.48
C GLY A 497 10.11 -12.72 4.69
N TYR A 498 9.38 -13.54 5.42
CA TYR A 498 8.46 -14.56 4.92
C TYR A 498 7.05 -14.25 5.44
N ARG A 499 6.05 -14.37 4.57
CA ARG A 499 4.65 -14.12 4.91
C ARG A 499 3.74 -15.20 4.36
N SER A 500 3.01 -15.85 5.25
CA SER A 500 1.92 -16.77 4.92
C SER A 500 0.57 -16.23 5.46
N SER A 501 -0.50 -16.97 5.28
CA SER A 501 -1.81 -16.63 5.85
C SER A 501 -1.82 -16.55 7.37
N HIS A 502 -1.04 -17.42 8.04
CA HIS A 502 -1.05 -17.59 9.50
C HIS A 502 0.26 -17.21 10.20
N PHE A 503 1.33 -17.06 9.45
CA PHE A 503 2.65 -16.80 10.01
C PHE A 503 3.43 -15.78 9.20
N GLU A 504 4.11 -14.87 9.90
CA GLU A 504 5.02 -13.89 9.29
C GLU A 504 6.29 -13.81 10.14
N THR A 505 7.43 -13.75 9.50
CA THR A 505 8.72 -13.47 10.15
C THR A 505 9.53 -12.52 9.30
N GLY A 506 10.35 -11.70 9.94
CA GLY A 506 11.19 -10.74 9.24
C GLY A 506 12.41 -10.36 10.05
N LEU A 507 13.51 -10.19 9.34
CA LEU A 507 14.75 -9.61 9.86
C LEU A 507 14.93 -8.25 9.22
N LYS A 508 15.01 -7.20 10.05
CA LYS A 508 15.24 -5.82 9.62
C LYS A 508 16.57 -5.32 10.17
N TYR A 509 17.35 -4.73 9.30
CA TYR A 509 18.56 -3.98 9.64
C TYR A 509 18.40 -2.52 9.24
N GLN A 510 18.81 -1.61 10.10
CA GLN A 510 18.81 -0.19 9.84
C GLN A 510 20.13 0.42 10.34
N THR A 511 20.71 1.30 9.54
CA THR A 511 21.86 2.13 9.94
C THR A 511 21.67 3.55 9.44
N SER A 512 22.15 4.51 10.19
CA SER A 512 22.05 5.94 9.85
C SER A 512 23.11 6.72 10.61
N ASN A 513 23.58 7.81 10.00
CA ASN A 513 24.33 8.85 10.69
C ASN A 513 23.52 10.16 10.84
N VAL A 514 22.24 10.13 10.49
CA VAL A 514 21.33 11.27 10.67
C VAL A 514 21.03 11.40 12.15
N ALA A 515 21.30 12.57 12.72
CA ALA A 515 20.94 12.84 14.09
C ALA A 515 19.44 12.70 14.28
N SER A 516 19.04 11.85 15.20
CA SER A 516 17.65 11.65 15.54
C SER A 516 17.44 11.80 17.03
N SER A 517 16.23 12.11 17.42
CA SER A 517 15.86 12.14 18.84
C SER A 517 15.93 10.77 19.53
N ALA A 518 16.33 9.72 18.80
CA ALA A 518 16.39 8.35 19.29
C ALA A 518 17.80 7.89 19.72
N GLY A 519 18.83 8.73 19.64
CA GLY A 519 20.20 8.34 19.98
C GLY A 519 21.07 9.50 20.42
N THR A 520 22.11 9.20 21.19
CA THR A 520 23.15 10.15 21.62
C THR A 520 24.27 10.31 20.60
N GLY A 521 24.33 9.38 19.63
CA GLY A 521 25.33 9.38 18.56
C GLY A 521 24.68 9.52 17.20
N TYR A 522 25.42 10.16 16.27
CA TYR A 522 24.93 10.38 14.90
C TYR A 522 24.95 9.12 14.04
N LYS A 523 25.62 8.06 14.48
CA LYS A 523 25.70 6.81 13.73
C LYS A 523 25.27 5.64 14.62
N PHE A 524 24.27 4.91 14.14
CA PHE A 524 23.75 3.75 14.85
C PHE A 524 23.51 2.57 13.91
N ASN A 525 23.44 1.38 14.50
CA ASN A 525 22.99 0.14 13.89
C ASN A 525 21.82 -0.40 14.70
N TRP A 526 20.79 -0.86 14.01
CA TRP A 526 19.58 -1.40 14.62
C TRP A 526 19.18 -2.67 13.91
N PHE A 527 19.12 -3.78 14.63
CA PHE A 527 18.62 -5.05 14.16
C PHE A 527 17.29 -5.33 14.85
N THR A 528 16.32 -5.79 14.09
CA THR A 528 15.04 -6.24 14.62
C THR A 528 14.70 -7.59 14.02
N TYR A 529 14.41 -8.59 14.84
CA TYR A 529 13.83 -9.85 14.43
C TYR A 529 12.41 -9.95 14.94
N ARG A 530 11.44 -10.23 14.04
CA ARG A 530 10.02 -10.27 14.36
C ARG A 530 9.40 -11.60 13.96
N LEU A 531 8.60 -12.14 14.86
CA LEU A 531 7.70 -13.27 14.65
C LEU A 531 6.27 -12.81 14.84
N LEU A 532 5.37 -13.28 13.97
CA LEU A 532 3.96 -12.95 14.01
C LEU A 532 3.12 -14.19 13.69
N TRP A 533 2.16 -14.50 14.53
CA TRP A 533 1.17 -15.55 14.35
C TRP A 533 -0.21 -14.95 14.19
N LYS A 534 -1.04 -15.51 13.27
CA LYS A 534 -2.41 -15.03 12.95
C LYS A 534 -3.38 -16.21 13.01
N TRP A 535 -4.53 -16.06 13.68
CA TRP A 535 -5.57 -17.09 13.78
C TRP A 535 -6.99 -16.52 13.84
#